data_c57dd870d1d9ae994c8a2d4e0c783bdd
#
_entry.id   c57dd870d1d9ae994c8a2d4e0c783bdd
#
_cell.length_a   1.000
_cell.length_b   1.000
_cell.length_c   1.000
_cell.angle_alpha   90.00
_cell.angle_beta   90.00
_cell.angle_gamma   90.00
#
_symmetry.space_group_name_H-M   'P 1'
#
loop_
_entity.id
_entity.type
_entity.pdbx_description
1 polymer ?
#
loop_
_entity_poly.entity_id
_entity_poly.type
_entity_poly.pdbx_seq_one_letter_code
_entity_poly.pdbx_strand_id
1 'polypeptide(L)'
;RKTVGIREGHFYLYPENIKYDADSVDVNAKTTFNFLSIQTRLRGDIYGPDAFGAKTSGVIEGEFYGTTDASINGFRLRHAFAKLSWESTDLVIGQTWHGMFFEECFPEIMAVNTGCPFQPFSRNPQIKIVQKLKDFKFILSVMSQRDFAEWGGSDALRNAALPEVNLRISYQHFNEDKTREVFVGGSAGYKVLVPRLVTDSNYATNNSLNAYAFSLVFKYRCPKVTFKLSGVYGEDLYSQTMLGGYALKHTTDSLTIARGDYSYTPLHTVASWLDFTTNGSKFRFGLLGGFSKNLGSFQNILNWTSEKSYFARGWNISYVYRISPRFVFISGKVKMGIEGDYTVAGYGSEINSLGEVSNVKPVSNVRLMYSFFYFF
;
A
#
# COMPACT_ATOMS: atom_id res chain seq x y z
N ARG A 1 17.04 -15.21 1.68
CA ARG A 1 17.05 -14.36 2.88
C ARG A 1 15.64 -14.25 3.46
N LYS A 2 15.51 -14.16 4.78
CA LYS A 2 14.25 -13.85 5.47
C LYS A 2 13.71 -12.48 5.02
N THR A 3 12.39 -12.33 4.99
CA THR A 3 11.72 -11.19 4.39
C THR A 3 10.79 -10.48 5.36
N VAL A 4 10.71 -9.17 5.27
CA VAL A 4 9.65 -8.38 5.88
C VAL A 4 8.41 -8.45 4.99
N GLY A 5 7.30 -8.82 5.59
CA GLY A 5 6.02 -9.02 4.93
C GLY A 5 5.08 -9.80 5.84
N ILE A 6 3.95 -10.22 5.29
CA ILE A 6 2.94 -11.03 5.98
C ILE A 6 2.60 -12.27 5.16
N ARG A 7 1.90 -13.23 5.76
CA ARG A 7 1.52 -14.54 5.16
C ARG A 7 2.77 -15.29 4.73
N GLU A 8 3.66 -15.55 5.70
CA GLU A 8 4.92 -16.27 5.50
C GLU A 8 5.78 -15.67 4.37
N GLY A 9 5.77 -14.34 4.21
CA GLY A 9 6.50 -13.62 3.17
C GLY A 9 5.85 -13.65 1.78
N HIS A 10 4.65 -14.22 1.64
CA HIS A 10 3.93 -14.18 0.36
C HIS A 10 3.55 -12.74 -0.03
N PHE A 11 3.10 -11.93 0.93
CA PHE A 11 3.00 -10.47 0.78
C PHE A 11 4.35 -9.83 1.13
N TYR A 12 5.27 -9.88 0.18
CA TYR A 12 6.65 -9.47 0.33
C TYR A 12 6.84 -7.96 0.16
N LEU A 13 7.55 -7.31 1.10
CA LEU A 13 7.90 -5.90 1.04
C LEU A 13 9.38 -5.69 0.71
N TYR A 14 10.28 -6.16 1.58
CA TYR A 14 11.73 -6.01 1.43
C TYR A 14 12.48 -7.07 2.26
N PRO A 15 13.80 -7.29 2.04
CA PRO A 15 14.58 -8.23 2.82
C PRO A 15 14.76 -7.75 4.28
N GLU A 16 14.75 -8.71 5.22
CA GLU A 16 15.15 -8.48 6.60
C GLU A 16 16.61 -8.04 6.70
N ASN A 17 16.93 -7.18 7.68
CA ASN A 17 18.30 -6.76 7.98
C ASN A 17 19.19 -7.95 8.33
N ILE A 18 20.49 -7.73 8.32
CA ILE A 18 21.48 -8.66 8.85
C ILE A 18 21.26 -8.81 10.36
N LYS A 19 21.23 -10.05 10.82
CA LYS A 19 21.14 -10.39 12.25
C LYS A 19 22.16 -11.50 12.55
N TYR A 20 23.22 -11.12 13.22
CA TYR A 20 24.27 -12.07 13.63
C TYR A 20 23.84 -12.84 14.90
N ASP A 21 24.20 -14.13 14.93
CA ASP A 21 24.21 -14.94 16.15
C ASP A 21 25.54 -14.75 16.92
N ALA A 22 25.77 -15.58 17.94
CA ALA A 22 26.97 -15.55 18.77
C ALA A 22 28.26 -15.88 17.97
N ASP A 23 28.13 -16.66 16.91
CA ASP A 23 29.25 -17.07 16.03
C ASP A 23 29.41 -16.14 14.80
N SER A 24 28.79 -14.98 14.82
CA SER A 24 28.78 -13.99 13.73
C SER A 24 28.19 -14.51 12.41
N VAL A 25 27.29 -15.49 12.47
CA VAL A 25 26.55 -16.00 11.32
C VAL A 25 25.26 -15.19 11.14
N ASP A 26 24.98 -14.73 9.92
CA ASP A 26 23.74 -14.02 9.61
C ASP A 26 22.55 -14.99 9.55
N VAL A 27 21.77 -15.08 10.64
CA VAL A 27 20.62 -15.98 10.75
C VAL A 27 19.47 -15.64 9.79
N ASN A 28 19.44 -14.43 9.22
CA ASN A 28 18.47 -14.02 8.22
C ASN A 28 18.88 -14.40 6.78
N ALA A 29 20.12 -14.86 6.56
CA ALA A 29 20.63 -15.26 5.24
C ALA A 29 20.15 -16.66 4.79
N LYS A 30 19.06 -17.18 5.35
CA LYS A 30 18.51 -18.51 5.07
C LYS A 30 17.70 -18.53 3.78
N THR A 31 17.99 -19.50 2.89
CA THR A 31 17.09 -19.81 1.76
C THR A 31 15.84 -20.53 2.28
N THR A 32 14.68 -20.12 1.83
CA THR A 32 13.39 -20.70 2.19
C THR A 32 12.61 -21.09 0.94
N PHE A 33 11.72 -22.05 1.07
CA PHE A 33 10.75 -22.45 0.06
C PHE A 33 9.36 -22.43 0.68
N ASN A 34 8.37 -21.97 -0.09
CA ASN A 34 6.96 -22.01 0.31
C ASN A 34 6.09 -22.35 -0.89
N PHE A 35 4.98 -23.05 -0.65
CA PHE A 35 3.96 -23.38 -1.64
C PHE A 35 2.59 -23.11 -1.02
N LEU A 36 1.87 -22.11 -1.54
CA LEU A 36 0.61 -21.62 -1.01
C LEU A 36 -0.47 -21.56 -2.09
N SER A 37 -1.70 -21.94 -1.74
CA SER A 37 -2.90 -21.81 -2.59
C SER A 37 -3.97 -20.89 -1.96
N ILE A 38 -3.51 -19.88 -1.24
CA ILE A 38 -4.34 -19.01 -0.38
C ILE A 38 -5.02 -17.85 -1.12
N GLN A 39 -4.63 -17.55 -2.37
CA GLN A 39 -5.23 -16.47 -3.15
C GLN A 39 -6.50 -16.90 -3.90
N THR A 40 -7.19 -17.91 -3.41
CA THR A 40 -8.48 -18.36 -3.92
C THR A 40 -9.56 -17.36 -3.53
N ARG A 41 -10.25 -16.78 -4.53
CA ARG A 41 -11.25 -15.73 -4.36
C ARG A 41 -12.63 -16.20 -4.73
N LEU A 42 -13.61 -15.73 -3.96
CA LEU A 42 -15.03 -15.85 -4.26
C LEU A 42 -15.61 -14.43 -4.38
N ARG A 43 -16.30 -14.18 -5.50
CA ARG A 43 -16.92 -12.90 -5.78
C ARG A 43 -18.36 -13.11 -6.22
N GLY A 44 -19.28 -12.35 -5.62
CA GLY A 44 -20.66 -12.20 -6.03
C GLY A 44 -20.92 -10.77 -6.49
N ASP A 45 -21.39 -10.61 -7.72
CA ASP A 45 -21.90 -9.35 -8.24
C ASP A 45 -23.44 -9.42 -8.16
N ILE A 46 -24.06 -8.50 -7.42
CA ILE A 46 -25.46 -8.50 -7.04
C ILE A 46 -26.14 -7.33 -7.76
N TYR A 47 -27.28 -7.57 -8.36
CA TYR A 47 -28.12 -6.56 -9.02
C TYR A 47 -29.48 -6.55 -8.36
N GLY A 48 -29.96 -5.37 -7.96
CA GLY A 48 -31.27 -5.18 -7.31
C GLY A 48 -32.22 -4.34 -8.14
N PRO A 49 -33.43 -4.18 -7.67
CA PRO A 49 -34.38 -3.24 -8.27
C PRO A 49 -33.89 -1.81 -8.13
N ASP A 50 -34.32 -0.93 -9.04
CA ASP A 50 -33.95 0.48 -9.00
C ASP A 50 -34.45 1.13 -7.70
N ALA A 51 -33.61 2.04 -7.13
CA ALA A 51 -33.96 2.80 -5.94
C ALA A 51 -33.46 4.24 -6.07
N PHE A 52 -34.19 5.21 -5.57
CA PHE A 52 -33.89 6.64 -5.62
C PHE A 52 -33.56 7.16 -7.05
N GLY A 53 -34.17 6.57 -8.06
CA GLY A 53 -33.91 6.88 -9.47
C GLY A 53 -32.54 6.38 -9.98
N ALA A 54 -31.88 5.50 -9.24
CA ALA A 54 -30.59 4.92 -9.58
C ALA A 54 -30.71 3.42 -9.85
N LYS A 55 -29.81 2.88 -10.70
CA LYS A 55 -29.55 1.44 -10.80
C LYS A 55 -28.81 0.97 -9.56
N THR A 56 -29.32 -0.06 -8.88
CA THR A 56 -28.68 -0.61 -7.70
C THR A 56 -27.84 -1.82 -8.04
N SER A 57 -26.66 -1.92 -7.44
CA SER A 57 -25.79 -3.08 -7.51
C SER A 57 -24.97 -3.22 -6.23
N GLY A 58 -24.34 -4.35 -6.05
CA GLY A 58 -23.43 -4.60 -4.94
C GLY A 58 -22.38 -5.62 -5.31
N VAL A 59 -21.30 -5.63 -4.54
CA VAL A 59 -20.23 -6.61 -4.66
C VAL A 59 -19.91 -7.17 -3.28
N ILE A 60 -19.79 -8.49 -3.20
CA ILE A 60 -19.19 -9.18 -2.07
C ILE A 60 -18.02 -10.02 -2.62
N GLU A 61 -16.81 -9.76 -2.14
CA GLU A 61 -15.62 -10.52 -2.52
C GLU A 61 -14.81 -10.88 -1.28
N GLY A 62 -14.44 -12.13 -1.17
CA GLY A 62 -13.54 -12.63 -0.15
C GLY A 62 -12.48 -13.56 -0.74
N GLU A 63 -11.42 -13.80 0.04
CA GLU A 63 -10.34 -14.71 -0.34
C GLU A 63 -9.80 -15.46 0.87
N PHE A 64 -9.22 -16.65 0.63
CA PHE A 64 -8.53 -17.43 1.64
C PHE A 64 -7.08 -16.94 1.79
N TYR A 65 -6.89 -15.73 2.29
CA TYR A 65 -5.57 -15.10 2.41
C TYR A 65 -5.28 -14.66 3.85
N GLY A 66 -6.19 -14.87 4.77
CA GLY A 66 -6.04 -14.52 6.18
C GLY A 66 -5.68 -13.06 6.46
N THR A 67 -5.41 -12.73 7.70
CA THR A 67 -4.94 -11.39 8.13
C THR A 67 -3.56 -11.43 8.77
N THR A 68 -3.16 -12.59 9.30
CA THR A 68 -1.88 -12.84 9.98
C THR A 68 -1.29 -14.17 9.50
N ASP A 69 -0.04 -14.45 9.85
CA ASP A 69 0.60 -15.75 9.57
C ASP A 69 -0.12 -16.90 10.30
N ALA A 70 -0.62 -16.66 11.51
CA ALA A 70 -1.39 -17.65 12.27
C ALA A 70 -2.75 -17.97 11.64
N SER A 71 -3.32 -17.07 10.84
CA SER A 71 -4.60 -17.24 10.13
C SER A 71 -4.42 -17.31 8.62
N ILE A 72 -3.31 -17.85 8.14
CA ILE A 72 -2.90 -17.77 6.72
C ILE A 72 -3.94 -18.30 5.74
N ASN A 73 -4.70 -19.33 6.11
CA ASN A 73 -5.80 -19.90 5.30
C ASN A 73 -7.18 -19.32 5.68
N GLY A 74 -7.23 -18.33 6.57
CA GLY A 74 -8.48 -17.71 7.00
C GLY A 74 -9.18 -16.98 5.85
N PHE A 75 -10.49 -17.18 5.71
CA PHE A 75 -11.30 -16.43 4.77
C PHE A 75 -11.45 -14.99 5.26
N ARG A 76 -11.14 -14.01 4.42
CA ARG A 76 -11.27 -12.60 4.75
C ARG A 76 -12.05 -11.83 3.71
N LEU A 77 -12.73 -10.78 4.17
CA LEU A 77 -13.45 -9.84 3.33
C LEU A 77 -12.47 -8.93 2.58
N ARG A 78 -12.64 -8.84 1.26
CA ARG A 78 -11.91 -7.89 0.39
C ARG A 78 -12.78 -6.70 0.05
N HIS A 79 -13.90 -6.97 -0.62
CA HIS A 79 -14.87 -5.97 -1.02
C HIS A 79 -16.24 -6.35 -0.49
N ALA A 80 -16.96 -5.37 0.06
CA ALA A 80 -18.36 -5.47 0.42
C ALA A 80 -18.95 -4.08 0.33
N PHE A 81 -19.66 -3.80 -0.77
CA PHE A 81 -20.25 -2.48 -0.97
C PHE A 81 -21.55 -2.56 -1.77
N ALA A 82 -22.43 -1.60 -1.49
CA ALA A 82 -23.57 -1.27 -2.33
C ALA A 82 -23.21 -0.08 -3.23
N LYS A 83 -23.78 -0.05 -4.43
CA LYS A 83 -23.58 1.01 -5.41
C LYS A 83 -24.91 1.45 -5.98
N LEU A 84 -25.14 2.75 -5.96
CA LEU A 84 -26.23 3.44 -6.64
C LEU A 84 -25.64 4.17 -7.85
N SER A 85 -26.16 3.91 -9.04
CA SER A 85 -25.66 4.49 -10.27
C SER A 85 -26.75 5.29 -10.99
N TRP A 86 -26.55 6.59 -11.08
CA TRP A 86 -27.29 7.50 -11.97
C TRP A 86 -26.53 7.67 -13.28
N GLU A 87 -27.00 8.52 -14.16
CA GLU A 87 -26.40 8.73 -15.49
C GLU A 87 -24.91 9.11 -15.43
N SER A 88 -24.55 10.09 -14.60
CA SER A 88 -23.20 10.62 -14.49
C SER A 88 -22.57 10.47 -13.12
N THR A 89 -23.33 9.99 -12.12
CA THR A 89 -22.90 9.93 -10.73
C THR A 89 -23.06 8.51 -10.18
N ASP A 90 -22.04 8.02 -9.46
CA ASP A 90 -22.18 6.80 -8.65
C ASP A 90 -21.98 7.15 -7.17
N LEU A 91 -22.78 6.57 -6.30
CA LEU A 91 -22.57 6.54 -4.86
C LEU A 91 -22.22 5.10 -4.47
N VAL A 92 -21.07 4.92 -3.82
CA VAL A 92 -20.58 3.63 -3.32
C VAL A 92 -20.46 3.70 -1.80
N ILE A 93 -21.08 2.75 -1.11
CA ILE A 93 -21.07 2.67 0.36
C ILE A 93 -20.63 1.28 0.77
N GLY A 94 -19.52 1.18 1.50
CA GLY A 94 -18.97 -0.08 2.00
C GLY A 94 -17.46 -0.18 1.80
N GLN A 95 -16.90 -1.38 1.97
CA GLN A 95 -15.46 -1.62 1.89
C GLN A 95 -15.01 -1.84 0.45
N THR A 96 -14.08 -1.02 -0.02
CA THR A 96 -13.43 -1.15 -1.33
C THR A 96 -12.04 -0.48 -1.33
N TRP A 97 -11.37 -0.45 -2.47
CA TRP A 97 -10.05 0.15 -2.62
C TRP A 97 -10.02 1.61 -2.15
N HIS A 98 -8.95 1.93 -1.44
CA HIS A 98 -8.58 3.30 -1.07
C HIS A 98 -8.43 4.19 -2.30
N GLY A 99 -8.72 5.51 -2.18
CA GLY A 99 -8.65 6.45 -3.30
C GLY A 99 -7.28 6.56 -3.98
N MET A 100 -6.20 6.32 -3.25
CA MET A 100 -4.83 6.29 -3.79
C MET A 100 -4.50 5.02 -4.58
N PHE A 101 -5.29 3.95 -4.50
CA PHE A 101 -5.13 2.76 -5.32
C PHE A 101 -5.91 2.93 -6.63
N PHE A 102 -5.19 3.13 -7.74
CA PHE A 102 -5.79 3.27 -9.07
C PHE A 102 -5.98 1.89 -9.69
N GLU A 103 -7.23 1.39 -9.70
CA GLU A 103 -7.57 0.09 -10.31
C GLU A 103 -7.29 0.06 -11.81
N GLU A 104 -7.31 1.22 -12.47
CA GLU A 104 -7.00 1.39 -13.90
C GLU A 104 -5.49 1.37 -14.20
N CYS A 105 -4.64 1.63 -13.18
CA CYS A 105 -3.20 1.78 -13.33
C CYS A 105 -2.44 1.26 -12.10
N PHE A 106 -2.20 -0.05 -12.04
CA PHE A 106 -1.32 -0.71 -11.07
C PHE A 106 -0.42 -1.72 -11.79
N PRO A 107 0.71 -2.17 -11.20
CA PRO A 107 1.64 -3.12 -11.85
C PRO A 107 0.99 -4.48 -12.12
N GLU A 108 1.28 -5.06 -13.29
CA GLU A 108 0.76 -6.38 -13.68
C GLU A 108 1.68 -7.52 -13.22
N ILE A 109 2.20 -7.47 -12.01
CA ILE A 109 3.07 -8.51 -11.44
C ILE A 109 2.29 -9.77 -11.05
N MET A 110 3.02 -10.87 -10.86
CA MET A 110 2.46 -12.14 -10.38
C MET A 110 2.30 -12.14 -8.87
N ALA A 111 3.11 -11.33 -8.17
CA ALA A 111 3.07 -11.22 -6.73
C ALA A 111 1.75 -10.57 -6.25
N VAL A 112 1.20 -11.10 -5.17
CA VAL A 112 -0.06 -10.64 -4.56
C VAL A 112 0.03 -9.21 -3.98
N ASN A 113 1.24 -8.72 -3.74
CA ASN A 113 1.52 -7.42 -3.15
C ASN A 113 1.30 -6.23 -4.10
N THR A 114 0.94 -6.47 -5.38
CA THR A 114 0.64 -5.46 -6.41
C THR A 114 1.67 -4.33 -6.55
N GLY A 115 2.94 -4.58 -6.21
CA GLY A 115 4.02 -3.59 -6.27
C GLY A 115 4.33 -2.88 -4.95
N CYS A 116 3.77 -3.31 -3.81
CA CYS A 116 4.23 -2.79 -2.51
C CYS A 116 5.72 -3.13 -2.26
N PRO A 117 6.47 -2.24 -1.59
CA PRO A 117 6.07 -1.01 -0.91
C PRO A 117 6.11 0.26 -1.79
N PHE A 118 6.09 0.15 -3.11
CA PHE A 118 6.16 1.29 -4.06
C PHE A 118 4.79 1.78 -4.50
N GLN A 119 3.75 0.98 -4.24
CA GLN A 119 2.35 1.16 -4.61
C GLN A 119 1.50 1.26 -3.35
N PRO A 120 0.65 2.29 -3.19
CA PRO A 120 -0.36 2.33 -2.13
C PRO A 120 -1.27 1.11 -2.22
N PHE A 121 -1.51 0.44 -1.08
CA PHE A 121 -2.33 -0.76 -1.03
C PHE A 121 -3.12 -0.79 0.27
N SER A 122 -4.40 -0.48 0.19
CA SER A 122 -5.35 -0.59 1.30
C SER A 122 -6.78 -0.70 0.78
N ARG A 123 -7.66 -1.33 1.55
CA ARG A 123 -9.11 -1.34 1.34
C ARG A 123 -9.79 -0.88 2.61
N ASN A 124 -10.73 0.04 2.45
CA ASN A 124 -11.31 0.77 3.56
C ASN A 124 -12.84 0.77 3.47
N PRO A 125 -13.55 0.65 4.59
CA PRO A 125 -14.95 1.06 4.69
C PRO A 125 -15.05 2.55 4.38
N GLN A 126 -15.91 2.92 3.43
CA GLN A 126 -15.98 4.28 2.89
C GLN A 126 -17.35 4.63 2.30
N ILE A 127 -17.60 5.92 2.22
CA ILE A 127 -18.60 6.52 1.36
C ILE A 127 -17.83 7.21 0.23
N LYS A 128 -18.11 6.83 -1.00
CA LYS A 128 -17.43 7.31 -2.19
C LYS A 128 -18.44 7.86 -3.18
N ILE A 129 -18.26 9.11 -3.60
CA ILE A 129 -19.02 9.75 -4.66
C ILE A 129 -18.12 9.82 -5.89
N VAL A 130 -18.61 9.32 -7.02
CA VAL A 130 -17.92 9.33 -8.31
C VAL A 130 -18.74 10.15 -9.28
N GLN A 131 -18.19 11.25 -9.74
CA GLN A 131 -18.76 12.08 -10.80
C GLN A 131 -18.03 11.85 -12.11
N LYS A 132 -18.77 11.49 -13.16
CA LYS A 132 -18.24 11.25 -14.51
C LYS A 132 -18.57 12.45 -15.40
N LEU A 133 -17.59 12.93 -16.13
CA LEU A 133 -17.73 14.03 -17.09
C LEU A 133 -16.92 13.71 -18.33
N LYS A 134 -17.56 13.13 -19.35
CA LYS A 134 -16.86 12.61 -20.55
C LYS A 134 -15.70 11.67 -20.17
N ASP A 135 -14.49 12.02 -20.53
CA ASP A 135 -13.26 11.26 -20.25
C ASP A 135 -12.73 11.51 -18.83
N PHE A 136 -13.30 12.46 -18.08
CA PHE A 136 -12.89 12.77 -16.71
C PHE A 136 -13.75 12.06 -15.67
N LYS A 137 -13.11 11.69 -14.56
CA LYS A 137 -13.73 11.11 -13.38
C LYS A 137 -13.21 11.83 -12.14
N PHE A 138 -14.12 12.37 -11.33
CA PHE A 138 -13.84 13.00 -10.05
C PHE A 138 -14.38 12.09 -8.95
N ILE A 139 -13.57 11.80 -7.93
CA ILE A 139 -13.95 10.91 -6.85
C ILE A 139 -13.62 11.58 -5.52
N LEU A 140 -14.63 11.71 -4.66
CA LEU A 140 -14.47 12.07 -3.25
C LEU A 140 -14.78 10.84 -2.41
N SER A 141 -13.87 10.50 -1.49
CA SER A 141 -14.05 9.41 -0.54
C SER A 141 -13.84 9.89 0.89
N VAL A 142 -14.72 9.50 1.79
CA VAL A 142 -14.55 9.61 3.24
C VAL A 142 -14.54 8.21 3.82
N MET A 143 -13.52 7.88 4.63
CA MET A 143 -13.23 6.50 4.98
C MET A 143 -12.68 6.31 6.38
N SER A 144 -12.82 5.09 6.89
CA SER A 144 -12.12 4.59 8.07
C SER A 144 -11.07 3.57 7.67
N GLN A 145 -10.23 3.11 8.61
CA GLN A 145 -9.21 2.08 8.36
C GLN A 145 -9.69 0.72 8.84
N ARG A 146 -9.43 -0.35 8.06
CA ARG A 146 -9.82 -1.70 8.44
C ARG A 146 -8.88 -2.79 7.94
N ASP A 147 -8.66 -2.93 6.62
CA ASP A 147 -7.89 -4.04 6.04
C ASP A 147 -6.39 -3.87 6.30
N PHE A 148 -5.88 -2.68 6.09
CA PHE A 148 -4.57 -2.22 6.55
C PHE A 148 -4.78 -0.91 7.30
N ALA A 149 -4.22 -0.83 8.49
CA ALA A 149 -4.41 0.28 9.41
C ALA A 149 -3.03 0.82 9.84
N GLU A 150 -3.03 1.82 10.71
CA GLU A 150 -1.83 2.41 11.27
C GLU A 150 -1.05 1.44 12.17
N TRP A 151 0.11 1.84 12.62
CA TRP A 151 0.85 1.15 13.66
C TRP A 151 -0.05 0.96 14.90
N GLY A 152 -0.18 -0.28 15.38
CA GLY A 152 -1.06 -0.60 16.49
C GLY A 152 -2.54 -0.77 16.12
N GLY A 153 -2.95 -0.55 14.88
CA GLY A 153 -4.31 -0.79 14.40
C GLY A 153 -5.07 0.48 14.01
N SER A 154 -6.41 0.40 14.00
CA SER A 154 -7.28 1.50 13.53
C SER A 154 -7.60 2.55 14.61
N ASP A 155 -7.12 2.38 15.83
CA ASP A 155 -7.52 3.22 16.97
C ASP A 155 -7.05 4.66 16.80
N ALA A 156 -5.86 4.89 16.24
CA ALA A 156 -5.33 6.22 16.03
C ALA A 156 -6.25 7.09 15.15
N LEU A 157 -6.82 6.56 14.08
CA LEU A 157 -7.80 7.27 13.27
C LEU A 157 -9.15 7.41 13.98
N ARG A 158 -9.62 6.35 14.65
CA ARG A 158 -10.89 6.37 15.39
C ARG A 158 -10.89 7.40 16.52
N ASN A 159 -9.81 7.49 17.26
CA ASN A 159 -9.64 8.44 18.36
C ASN A 159 -9.67 9.91 17.90
N ALA A 160 -9.29 10.18 16.66
CA ALA A 160 -9.37 11.51 16.08
C ALA A 160 -10.81 11.98 15.81
N ALA A 161 -11.78 11.06 15.80
CA ALA A 161 -13.20 11.31 15.47
C ALA A 161 -13.42 11.98 14.09
N LEU A 162 -12.43 11.98 13.23
CA LEU A 162 -12.45 12.50 11.87
C LEU A 162 -12.16 11.38 10.88
N PRO A 163 -12.96 11.23 9.82
CA PRO A 163 -12.64 10.27 8.77
C PRO A 163 -11.42 10.71 7.98
N GLU A 164 -10.71 9.75 7.39
CA GLU A 164 -9.74 10.03 6.34
C GLU A 164 -10.49 10.49 5.07
N VAL A 165 -9.99 11.54 4.41
CA VAL A 165 -10.59 12.11 3.20
C VAL A 165 -9.63 11.95 2.04
N ASN A 166 -10.13 11.54 0.88
CA ASN A 166 -9.35 11.44 -0.34
C ASN A 166 -10.12 12.02 -1.51
N LEU A 167 -9.46 12.89 -2.26
CA LEU A 167 -9.91 13.42 -3.55
C LEU A 167 -9.06 12.82 -4.66
N ARG A 168 -9.70 12.30 -5.72
CA ARG A 168 -9.06 11.75 -6.90
C ARG A 168 -9.66 12.34 -8.16
N ILE A 169 -8.79 12.66 -9.11
CA ILE A 169 -9.17 13.08 -10.46
C ILE A 169 -8.45 12.17 -11.44
N SER A 170 -9.16 11.73 -12.47
CA SER A 170 -8.56 10.93 -13.53
C SER A 170 -9.15 11.29 -14.89
N TYR A 171 -8.30 11.17 -15.91
CA TYR A 171 -8.63 11.27 -17.33
C TYR A 171 -8.35 9.93 -17.99
N GLN A 172 -9.30 9.40 -18.75
CA GLN A 172 -9.16 8.16 -19.50
C GLN A 172 -9.73 8.34 -20.89
N HIS A 173 -8.89 8.17 -21.87
CA HIS A 173 -9.26 8.29 -23.27
C HIS A 173 -8.91 7.03 -24.06
N PHE A 174 -9.83 6.58 -24.89
CA PHE A 174 -9.66 5.50 -25.85
C PHE A 174 -9.77 6.08 -27.24
N ASN A 175 -8.90 5.62 -28.18
CA ASN A 175 -9.11 5.89 -29.59
C ASN A 175 -10.41 5.22 -30.10
N GLU A 176 -10.85 5.53 -31.31
CA GLU A 176 -12.14 5.10 -31.87
C GLU A 176 -12.31 3.58 -31.86
N ASP A 177 -11.28 2.82 -32.22
CA ASP A 177 -11.28 1.35 -32.24
C ASP A 177 -10.94 0.71 -30.89
N LYS A 178 -10.75 1.49 -29.81
CA LYS A 178 -10.40 1.08 -28.44
C LYS A 178 -9.12 0.24 -28.34
N THR A 179 -8.26 0.30 -29.33
CA THR A 179 -6.98 -0.42 -29.34
C THR A 179 -5.90 0.30 -28.56
N ARG A 180 -6.05 1.62 -28.36
CA ARG A 180 -5.13 2.46 -27.60
C ARG A 180 -5.86 3.15 -26.45
N GLU A 181 -5.17 3.29 -25.33
CA GLU A 181 -5.69 3.93 -24.12
C GLU A 181 -4.61 4.83 -23.52
N VAL A 182 -5.00 6.03 -23.16
CA VAL A 182 -4.25 6.93 -22.29
C VAL A 182 -5.03 7.11 -21.01
N PHE A 183 -4.37 6.90 -19.88
CA PHE A 183 -4.93 7.15 -18.57
C PHE A 183 -3.95 8.02 -17.77
N VAL A 184 -4.46 9.08 -17.15
CA VAL A 184 -3.73 9.95 -16.22
C VAL A 184 -4.58 10.11 -14.98
N GLY A 185 -4.00 9.99 -13.81
CA GLY A 185 -4.73 10.17 -12.55
C GLY A 185 -3.88 10.83 -11.49
N GLY A 186 -4.52 11.63 -10.65
CA GLY A 186 -3.94 12.23 -9.46
C GLY A 186 -4.86 12.06 -8.27
N SER A 187 -4.30 11.93 -7.08
CA SER A 187 -5.04 11.82 -5.82
C SER A 187 -4.35 12.59 -4.71
N ALA A 188 -5.14 13.19 -3.83
CA ALA A 188 -4.71 13.87 -2.61
C ALA A 188 -5.52 13.31 -1.43
N GLY A 189 -4.82 12.95 -0.35
CA GLY A 189 -5.40 12.41 0.88
C GLY A 189 -5.04 13.27 2.08
N TYR A 190 -5.93 13.29 3.08
CA TYR A 190 -5.72 13.93 4.38
C TYR A 190 -6.32 13.08 5.48
N LYS A 191 -5.57 12.90 6.57
CA LYS A 191 -6.02 12.23 7.78
C LYS A 191 -5.50 12.92 9.04
N VAL A 192 -6.24 12.77 10.12
CA VAL A 192 -5.85 13.17 11.47
C VAL A 192 -5.79 11.91 12.33
N LEU A 193 -4.73 11.75 13.11
CA LEU A 193 -4.54 10.63 14.00
C LEU A 193 -4.39 11.13 15.45
N VAL A 194 -4.94 10.38 16.40
CA VAL A 194 -4.67 10.49 17.84
C VAL A 194 -4.17 9.12 18.31
N PRO A 195 -2.84 8.89 18.31
CA PRO A 195 -2.26 7.57 18.48
C PRO A 195 -2.58 6.90 19.82
N ARG A 196 -2.80 7.68 20.89
CA ARG A 196 -3.16 7.15 22.21
C ARG A 196 -4.00 8.17 22.99
N LEU A 197 -4.78 7.67 23.94
CA LEU A 197 -5.62 8.50 24.84
C LEU A 197 -5.03 8.63 26.27
N VAL A 198 -4.02 7.81 26.58
CA VAL A 198 -3.36 7.78 27.88
C VAL A 198 -1.85 7.64 27.67
N THR A 199 -1.07 8.42 28.43
CA THR A 199 0.40 8.34 28.43
C THR A 199 0.90 7.15 29.26
N ASP A 200 2.18 6.80 29.11
CA ASP A 200 2.79 5.72 29.90
C ASP A 200 2.82 6.04 31.41
N SER A 201 2.78 7.32 31.77
CA SER A 201 2.65 7.80 33.15
C SER A 201 1.20 7.97 33.61
N ASN A 202 0.23 7.40 32.88
CA ASN A 202 -1.20 7.37 33.20
C ASN A 202 -1.90 8.75 33.22
N TYR A 203 -1.46 9.68 32.38
CA TYR A 203 -2.17 10.95 32.15
C TYR A 203 -3.00 10.88 30.88
N ALA A 204 -4.17 11.51 30.87
CA ALA A 204 -4.97 11.67 29.66
C ALA A 204 -4.22 12.54 28.64
N THR A 205 -4.29 12.17 27.37
CA THR A 205 -3.67 12.90 26.25
C THR A 205 -4.60 12.94 25.05
N ASN A 206 -4.47 13.97 24.24
CA ASN A 206 -5.18 14.13 22.97
C ASN A 206 -4.25 14.69 21.89
N ASN A 207 -2.96 14.37 21.97
CA ASN A 207 -1.97 14.81 21.00
C ASN A 207 -2.27 14.20 19.63
N SER A 208 -2.53 15.08 18.66
CA SER A 208 -2.89 14.68 17.30
C SER A 208 -1.73 14.86 16.34
N LEU A 209 -1.83 14.14 15.21
CA LEU A 209 -0.95 14.18 14.06
C LEU A 209 -1.78 14.39 12.79
N ASN A 210 -1.40 15.38 11.98
CA ASN A 210 -1.95 15.55 10.63
C ASN A 210 -1.02 14.87 9.62
N ALA A 211 -1.59 14.25 8.58
CA ALA A 211 -0.82 13.63 7.52
C ALA A 211 -1.48 13.83 6.16
N TYR A 212 -0.66 14.18 5.16
CA TYR A 212 -1.05 14.38 3.76
C TYR A 212 -0.37 13.36 2.86
N ALA A 213 -1.07 12.95 1.82
CA ALA A 213 -0.52 12.03 0.83
C ALA A 213 -0.99 12.40 -0.57
N PHE A 214 -0.08 12.28 -1.55
CA PHE A 214 -0.33 12.59 -2.94
C PHE A 214 0.14 11.44 -3.82
N SER A 215 -0.59 11.15 -4.88
CA SER A 215 -0.16 10.20 -5.90
C SER A 215 -0.50 10.67 -7.30
N LEU A 216 0.36 10.31 -8.25
CA LEU A 216 0.18 10.53 -9.69
C LEU A 216 0.41 9.21 -10.41
N VAL A 217 -0.41 8.94 -11.42
CA VAL A 217 -0.28 7.73 -12.25
C VAL A 217 -0.45 8.07 -13.72
N PHE A 218 0.26 7.33 -14.55
CA PHE A 218 0.15 7.39 -16.01
C PHE A 218 0.12 5.98 -16.59
N LYS A 219 -0.75 5.75 -17.58
CA LYS A 219 -0.79 4.51 -18.35
C LYS A 219 -0.96 4.85 -19.83
N TYR A 220 -0.14 4.19 -20.63
CA TYR A 220 -0.32 4.13 -22.07
C TYR A 220 -0.41 2.66 -22.50
N ARG A 221 -1.50 2.30 -23.19
CA ARG A 221 -1.69 0.99 -23.78
C ARG A 221 -1.85 1.11 -25.29
N CYS A 222 -1.16 0.27 -26.01
CA CYS A 222 -1.35 0.05 -27.44
C CYS A 222 -1.42 -1.45 -27.74
N PRO A 223 -1.71 -1.90 -28.97
CA PRO A 223 -1.85 -3.33 -29.29
C PRO A 223 -0.65 -4.20 -28.90
N LYS A 224 0.56 -3.64 -28.93
CA LYS A 224 1.80 -4.40 -28.68
C LYS A 224 2.27 -4.35 -27.25
N VAL A 225 2.11 -3.20 -26.56
CA VAL A 225 2.67 -2.97 -25.24
C VAL A 225 1.76 -2.12 -24.36
N THR A 226 1.91 -2.30 -23.05
CA THR A 226 1.34 -1.44 -22.01
C THR A 226 2.48 -0.88 -21.16
N PHE A 227 2.49 0.41 -20.96
CA PHE A 227 3.41 1.13 -20.09
C PHE A 227 2.64 1.80 -18.98
N LYS A 228 3.10 1.68 -17.75
CA LYS A 228 2.48 2.29 -16.56
C LYS A 228 3.56 2.89 -15.69
N LEU A 229 3.24 4.01 -15.06
CA LEU A 229 4.11 4.75 -14.16
C LEU A 229 3.30 5.27 -12.98
N SER A 230 3.90 5.33 -11.81
CA SER A 230 3.34 5.99 -10.63
C SER A 230 4.42 6.70 -9.83
N GLY A 231 4.02 7.82 -9.21
CA GLY A 231 4.77 8.52 -8.18
C GLY A 231 3.87 8.79 -6.98
N VAL A 232 4.42 8.61 -5.78
CA VAL A 232 3.75 8.86 -4.49
C VAL A 232 4.67 9.68 -3.61
N TYR A 233 4.12 10.70 -2.98
CA TYR A 233 4.73 11.40 -1.87
C TYR A 233 3.72 11.48 -0.74
N GLY A 234 4.15 11.21 0.48
CA GLY A 234 3.23 11.33 1.60
C GLY A 234 3.91 11.31 2.96
N GLU A 235 3.13 11.76 3.90
CA GLU A 235 3.35 11.71 5.33
C GLU A 235 2.60 10.50 5.87
N ASP A 236 3.26 9.70 6.72
CA ASP A 236 2.65 8.53 7.32
C ASP A 236 1.90 7.61 6.32
N LEU A 237 2.67 6.96 5.46
CA LEU A 237 2.12 5.99 4.49
C LEU A 237 2.01 4.55 5.05
N TYR A 238 2.06 4.37 6.38
CA TYR A 238 2.04 3.06 7.01
C TYR A 238 0.80 2.25 6.64
N SER A 239 -0.39 2.84 6.74
CA SER A 239 -1.68 2.20 6.41
C SER A 239 -1.83 1.89 4.91
N GLN A 240 -0.99 2.48 4.05
CA GLN A 240 -0.91 2.18 2.62
C GLN A 240 0.07 1.04 2.29
N THR A 241 0.59 0.33 3.28
CA THR A 241 1.57 -0.77 3.14
C THR A 241 2.90 -0.33 2.53
N MET A 242 3.25 0.94 2.71
CA MET A 242 4.48 1.58 2.23
C MET A 242 5.46 1.83 3.38
N LEU A 243 6.67 2.33 3.08
CA LEU A 243 7.59 2.84 4.11
C LEU A 243 7.00 4.08 4.78
N GLY A 244 7.50 4.39 5.98
CA GLY A 244 7.08 5.55 6.77
C GLY A 244 6.09 5.20 7.86
N GLY A 245 5.55 6.22 8.47
CA GLY A 245 4.76 6.23 9.68
C GLY A 245 4.95 7.56 10.39
N TYR A 246 5.01 7.55 11.71
CA TYR A 246 5.25 8.74 12.51
C TYR A 246 6.21 8.44 13.66
N ALA A 247 6.68 9.49 14.34
CA ALA A 247 7.60 9.39 15.46
C ALA A 247 7.23 10.35 16.59
N LEU A 248 7.77 10.11 17.81
CA LEU A 248 7.67 11.04 18.92
C LEU A 248 8.47 12.29 18.62
N LYS A 249 7.86 13.46 18.76
CA LYS A 249 8.51 14.74 18.59
C LYS A 249 9.39 15.07 19.78
N HIS A 250 10.59 15.59 19.54
CA HIS A 250 11.48 16.10 20.59
C HIS A 250 10.85 17.29 21.33
N THR A 251 11.04 17.33 22.64
CA THR A 251 10.64 18.45 23.49
C THR A 251 11.66 18.67 24.60
N THR A 252 11.77 19.89 25.07
CA THR A 252 12.54 20.28 26.25
C THR A 252 11.64 20.66 27.42
N ASP A 253 10.30 20.63 27.26
CA ASP A 253 9.35 20.92 28.29
C ASP A 253 9.36 19.84 29.40
N SER A 254 9.72 20.22 30.59
CA SER A 254 9.89 19.30 31.72
C SER A 254 8.57 18.65 32.16
N LEU A 255 7.44 19.34 32.00
CA LEU A 255 6.13 18.80 32.35
C LEU A 255 5.70 17.72 31.34
N THR A 256 5.89 17.96 30.04
CA THR A 256 5.67 17.00 28.97
C THR A 256 6.54 15.75 29.19
N ILE A 257 7.82 15.94 29.52
CA ILE A 257 8.75 14.83 29.79
C ILE A 257 8.30 14.02 31.01
N ALA A 258 7.96 14.70 32.14
CA ALA A 258 7.54 14.02 33.36
C ALA A 258 6.23 13.22 33.20
N ARG A 259 5.32 13.72 32.40
CA ARG A 259 4.03 13.05 32.09
C ARG A 259 4.13 12.03 30.92
N GLY A 260 5.23 12.03 30.17
CA GLY A 260 5.35 11.24 28.93
C GLY A 260 4.35 11.68 27.85
N ASP A 261 3.91 12.94 27.88
CA ASP A 261 2.85 13.46 26.99
C ASP A 261 3.43 14.07 25.71
N TYR A 262 4.25 13.26 25.01
CA TYR A 262 4.89 13.67 23.77
C TYR A 262 3.90 13.84 22.63
N SER A 263 4.07 14.90 21.86
CA SER A 263 3.43 15.07 20.55
C SER A 263 4.13 14.22 19.47
N TYR A 264 3.56 14.19 18.29
CA TYR A 264 4.02 13.36 17.17
C TYR A 264 4.46 14.20 15.98
N THR A 265 5.30 13.61 15.14
CA THR A 265 5.69 14.17 13.84
C THR A 265 5.64 13.10 12.76
N PRO A 266 5.10 13.39 11.55
CA PRO A 266 5.07 12.40 10.48
C PRO A 266 6.45 12.16 9.87
N LEU A 267 6.66 10.96 9.34
CA LEU A 267 7.80 10.64 8.49
C LEU A 267 7.36 10.76 7.02
N HIS A 268 8.17 11.47 6.25
CA HIS A 268 7.97 11.71 4.83
C HIS A 268 8.57 10.57 4.00
N THR A 269 7.84 10.13 3.00
CA THR A 269 8.27 9.06 2.08
C THR A 269 7.95 9.46 0.64
N VAL A 270 8.89 9.20 -0.26
CA VAL A 270 8.65 9.23 -1.70
C VAL A 270 8.77 7.82 -2.26
N ALA A 271 7.88 7.47 -3.18
CA ALA A 271 7.96 6.18 -3.89
C ALA A 271 7.55 6.35 -5.35
N SER A 272 8.08 5.48 -6.19
CA SER A 272 7.72 5.42 -7.62
C SER A 272 7.87 4.01 -8.15
N TRP A 273 7.12 3.69 -9.19
CA TRP A 273 7.30 2.46 -9.95
C TRP A 273 7.00 2.68 -11.42
N LEU A 274 7.61 1.84 -12.24
CA LEU A 274 7.41 1.74 -13.68
C LEU A 274 7.15 0.29 -14.03
N ASP A 275 6.10 0.01 -14.80
CA ASP A 275 5.76 -1.32 -15.28
C ASP A 275 5.59 -1.32 -16.79
N PHE A 276 6.33 -2.20 -17.46
CA PHE A 276 6.24 -2.46 -18.89
C PHE A 276 5.72 -3.88 -19.11
N THR A 277 4.76 -4.05 -20.00
CA THR A 277 4.22 -5.38 -20.35
C THR A 277 3.92 -5.47 -21.84
N THR A 278 4.32 -6.55 -22.47
CA THR A 278 3.89 -6.87 -23.84
C THR A 278 2.46 -7.42 -23.83
N ASN A 279 1.65 -7.08 -24.85
CA ASN A 279 0.23 -7.42 -24.91
C ASN A 279 -0.06 -8.67 -25.76
N GLY A 280 0.87 -9.62 -25.81
CA GLY A 280 0.66 -10.89 -26.50
C GLY A 280 -0.54 -11.68 -25.95
N SER A 281 -1.27 -12.37 -26.81
CA SER A 281 -2.44 -13.16 -26.43
C SER A 281 -2.09 -14.44 -25.68
N LYS A 282 -1.00 -15.11 -26.02
CA LYS A 282 -0.53 -16.35 -25.40
C LYS A 282 0.66 -16.13 -24.49
N PHE A 283 1.59 -15.28 -24.91
CA PHE A 283 2.84 -15.02 -24.18
C PHE A 283 2.96 -13.54 -23.91
N ARG A 284 3.32 -13.21 -22.66
CA ARG A 284 3.61 -11.84 -22.24
C ARG A 284 4.93 -11.81 -21.48
N PHE A 285 5.72 -10.81 -21.80
CA PHE A 285 6.88 -10.43 -21.00
C PHE A 285 6.55 -9.14 -20.26
N GLY A 286 7.00 -9.02 -19.01
CA GLY A 286 6.84 -7.81 -18.22
C GLY A 286 8.07 -7.51 -17.40
N LEU A 287 8.24 -6.25 -17.04
CA LEU A 287 9.31 -5.76 -16.19
C LEU A 287 8.78 -4.66 -15.29
N LEU A 288 8.88 -4.87 -13.97
CA LEU A 288 8.65 -3.84 -12.96
C LEU A 288 9.98 -3.29 -12.45
N GLY A 289 10.10 -1.98 -12.34
CA GLY A 289 11.08 -1.28 -11.53
C GLY A 289 10.37 -0.46 -10.47
N GLY A 290 10.76 -0.60 -9.20
CA GLY A 290 10.19 0.16 -8.07
C GLY A 290 11.27 0.77 -7.19
N PHE A 291 11.01 1.96 -6.65
CA PHE A 291 11.89 2.69 -5.73
C PHE A 291 11.08 3.39 -4.65
N SER A 292 11.55 3.35 -3.41
CA SER A 292 11.00 4.10 -2.28
C SER A 292 12.13 4.62 -1.41
N LYS A 293 11.99 5.83 -0.87
CA LYS A 293 12.97 6.48 0.00
C LYS A 293 12.31 7.14 1.19
N ASN A 294 12.89 6.91 2.37
CA ASN A 294 12.59 7.64 3.60
C ASN A 294 13.28 9.01 3.53
N LEU A 295 12.53 10.08 3.75
CA LEU A 295 13.01 11.47 3.75
C LEU A 295 13.12 12.05 5.17
N GLY A 296 12.87 11.22 6.21
CA GLY A 296 12.84 11.68 7.60
C GLY A 296 11.59 12.50 7.93
N SER A 297 11.73 13.38 8.91
CA SER A 297 10.71 14.32 9.40
C SER A 297 11.19 15.75 9.23
N PHE A 298 10.26 16.72 9.23
CA PHE A 298 10.61 18.16 9.28
C PHE A 298 10.83 18.69 10.71
N GLN A 299 10.68 17.83 11.71
CA GLN A 299 10.85 18.20 13.12
C GLN A 299 11.74 17.18 13.83
N ASN A 300 12.47 17.64 14.84
CA ASN A 300 13.35 16.78 15.61
C ASN A 300 12.57 15.68 16.33
N ILE A 301 13.08 14.47 16.27
CA ILE A 301 12.53 13.26 16.87
C ILE A 301 13.15 13.04 18.25
N LEU A 302 12.34 12.61 19.21
CA LEU A 302 12.79 12.21 20.54
C LEU A 302 13.65 10.94 20.43
N ASN A 303 14.86 10.95 21.02
CA ASN A 303 15.75 9.78 21.00
C ASN A 303 15.81 9.11 19.62
N TRP A 304 16.15 9.86 18.59
CA TRP A 304 16.07 9.47 17.16
C TRP A 304 16.85 8.22 16.80
N THR A 305 17.78 7.76 17.65
CA THR A 305 18.51 6.49 17.47
C THR A 305 17.79 5.28 18.07
N SER A 306 16.66 5.50 18.76
CA SER A 306 15.88 4.44 19.41
C SER A 306 14.65 4.07 18.59
N GLU A 307 14.49 2.78 18.25
CA GLU A 307 13.30 2.25 17.60
C GLU A 307 12.00 2.59 18.35
N LYS A 308 12.06 2.69 19.68
CA LYS A 308 10.89 3.00 20.53
C LYS A 308 10.29 4.39 20.28
N SER A 309 11.02 5.27 19.60
CA SER A 309 10.53 6.59 19.21
C SER A 309 9.73 6.59 17.89
N TYR A 310 9.70 5.46 17.19
CA TYR A 310 9.10 5.35 15.86
C TYR A 310 7.89 4.41 15.85
N PHE A 311 6.84 4.82 15.20
CA PHE A 311 5.64 4.06 14.87
C PHE A 311 5.58 3.95 13.34
N ALA A 312 6.55 3.24 12.76
CA ALA A 312 6.83 3.31 11.34
C ALA A 312 7.30 1.97 10.77
N ARG A 313 7.07 1.77 9.49
CA ARG A 313 7.64 0.66 8.73
C ARG A 313 8.98 1.08 8.15
N GLY A 314 10.04 0.35 8.53
CA GLY A 314 11.38 0.60 8.02
C GLY A 314 11.99 1.92 8.50
N TRP A 315 11.82 2.25 9.80
CA TRP A 315 12.32 3.49 10.41
C TRP A 315 13.82 3.71 10.22
N ASN A 316 14.61 2.62 10.10
CA ASN A 316 16.06 2.63 9.88
C ASN A 316 16.44 2.27 8.42
N ILE A 317 15.49 2.31 7.49
CA ILE A 317 15.71 2.08 6.07
C ILE A 317 15.76 3.43 5.36
N SER A 318 16.86 3.68 4.63
CA SER A 318 17.01 4.86 3.78
C SER A 318 16.21 4.73 2.49
N TYR A 319 16.34 3.56 1.82
CA TYR A 319 15.66 3.29 0.56
C TYR A 319 15.35 1.80 0.36
N VAL A 320 14.39 1.52 -0.49
CA VAL A 320 14.12 0.19 -1.04
C VAL A 320 13.99 0.32 -2.55
N TYR A 321 14.59 -0.61 -3.31
CA TYR A 321 14.28 -0.75 -4.73
C TYR A 321 14.08 -2.22 -5.11
N ARG A 322 13.34 -2.43 -6.20
CA ARG A 322 13.04 -3.76 -6.75
C ARG A 322 13.05 -3.72 -8.26
N ILE A 323 13.55 -4.81 -8.87
CA ILE A 323 13.43 -5.10 -10.29
C ILE A 323 12.79 -6.49 -10.40
N SER A 324 11.68 -6.60 -11.16
CA SER A 324 10.91 -7.83 -11.28
C SER A 324 10.58 -8.14 -12.74
N PRO A 325 11.48 -8.86 -13.46
CA PRO A 325 11.15 -9.46 -14.74
C PRO A 325 10.15 -10.61 -14.57
N ARG A 326 9.22 -10.72 -15.51
CA ARG A 326 8.23 -11.79 -15.52
C ARG A 326 7.94 -12.30 -16.93
N PHE A 327 7.64 -13.59 -17.00
CA PHE A 327 7.14 -14.23 -18.19
C PHE A 327 5.81 -14.91 -17.88
N VAL A 328 4.80 -14.68 -18.71
CA VAL A 328 3.44 -15.14 -18.49
C VAL A 328 2.95 -15.90 -19.73
N PHE A 329 2.36 -17.08 -19.50
CA PHE A 329 1.67 -17.89 -20.46
C PHE A 329 0.18 -17.92 -20.17
N ILE A 330 -0.66 -17.75 -21.20
CA ILE A 330 -2.13 -17.71 -21.10
C ILE A 330 -2.71 -18.75 -22.06
N SER A 331 -3.58 -19.62 -21.56
CA SER A 331 -4.32 -20.61 -22.35
C SER A 331 -5.75 -20.71 -21.82
N GLY A 332 -6.71 -20.16 -22.54
CA GLY A 332 -8.11 -20.10 -22.10
C GLY A 332 -8.25 -19.42 -20.75
N LYS A 333 -8.81 -20.15 -19.78
CA LYS A 333 -9.01 -19.68 -18.39
C LYS A 333 -7.79 -19.91 -17.48
N VAL A 334 -6.68 -20.42 -18.03
CA VAL A 334 -5.43 -20.66 -17.28
C VAL A 334 -4.43 -19.56 -17.56
N LYS A 335 -3.83 -19.02 -16.52
CA LYS A 335 -2.68 -18.11 -16.58
C LYS A 335 -1.58 -18.68 -15.69
N MET A 336 -0.40 -18.90 -16.26
CA MET A 336 0.81 -19.33 -15.54
C MET A 336 1.90 -18.30 -15.74
N GLY A 337 2.77 -18.14 -14.74
CA GLY A 337 3.88 -17.22 -14.89
C GLY A 337 5.03 -17.50 -13.94
N ILE A 338 6.20 -17.06 -14.36
CA ILE A 338 7.42 -17.03 -13.56
C ILE A 338 7.80 -15.55 -13.39
N GLU A 339 8.09 -15.14 -12.16
CA GLU A 339 8.55 -13.80 -11.80
C GLU A 339 9.77 -13.91 -10.89
N GLY A 340 10.80 -13.16 -11.22
CA GLY A 340 11.98 -13.01 -10.38
C GLY A 340 11.99 -11.63 -9.72
N ASP A 341 12.09 -11.55 -8.39
CA ASP A 341 12.21 -10.29 -7.67
C ASP A 341 13.65 -10.13 -7.15
N TYR A 342 14.39 -9.16 -7.67
CA TYR A 342 15.60 -8.67 -7.02
C TYR A 342 15.26 -7.41 -6.23
N THR A 343 15.33 -7.51 -4.90
CA THR A 343 14.97 -6.41 -4.00
C THR A 343 16.14 -6.07 -3.10
N VAL A 344 16.42 -4.79 -2.93
CA VAL A 344 17.45 -4.26 -2.03
C VAL A 344 16.82 -3.26 -1.08
N ALA A 345 17.13 -3.41 0.23
CA ALA A 345 16.83 -2.43 1.26
C ALA A 345 18.14 -1.85 1.82
N GLY A 346 18.27 -0.56 1.84
CA GLY A 346 19.40 0.17 2.39
C GLY A 346 19.20 0.44 3.87
N TYR A 347 19.75 -0.39 4.75
CA TYR A 347 19.71 -0.22 6.20
C TYR A 347 20.81 0.71 6.67
N GLY A 348 20.47 1.77 7.39
CA GLY A 348 21.47 2.69 7.95
C GLY A 348 21.88 2.34 9.36
N SER A 349 23.11 2.68 9.70
CA SER A 349 23.64 2.59 11.06
C SER A 349 23.64 3.94 11.79
N GLU A 350 23.42 5.03 11.06
CA GLU A 350 23.35 6.38 11.58
C GLU A 350 22.02 7.02 11.21
N ILE A 351 21.39 7.68 12.17
CA ILE A 351 20.13 8.41 11.99
C ILE A 351 20.31 9.77 12.66
N ASN A 352 19.96 10.84 11.97
CA ASN A 352 20.01 12.20 12.54
C ASN A 352 18.75 12.55 13.30
N SER A 353 18.74 13.73 13.93
CA SER A 353 17.59 14.19 14.73
C SER A 353 16.28 14.36 13.93
N LEU A 354 16.34 14.44 12.63
CA LEU A 354 15.19 14.47 11.73
C LEU A 354 14.74 13.08 11.27
N GLY A 355 15.40 12.00 11.71
CA GLY A 355 15.07 10.64 11.27
C GLY A 355 15.56 10.30 9.87
N GLU A 356 16.45 11.11 9.29
CA GLU A 356 17.12 10.78 8.04
C GLU A 356 18.20 9.72 8.28
N VAL A 357 18.19 8.71 7.44
CA VAL A 357 19.02 7.51 7.57
C VAL A 357 20.25 7.62 6.69
N SER A 358 21.43 7.49 7.30
CA SER A 358 22.76 7.56 6.64
C SER A 358 23.66 6.36 7.00
N ASN A 359 24.89 6.35 6.49
CA ASN A 359 25.82 5.23 6.60
C ASN A 359 25.17 3.89 6.24
N VAL A 360 24.70 3.82 4.99
CA VAL A 360 23.76 2.80 4.52
C VAL A 360 24.49 1.54 4.07
N LYS A 361 24.10 0.38 4.64
CA LYS A 361 24.51 -0.95 4.19
C LYS A 361 23.36 -1.59 3.38
N PRO A 362 23.56 -1.87 2.07
CA PRO A 362 22.52 -2.53 1.28
C PRO A 362 22.40 -4.01 1.65
N VAL A 363 21.16 -4.46 1.80
CA VAL A 363 20.80 -5.86 2.02
C VAL A 363 19.90 -6.31 0.89
N SER A 364 20.30 -7.35 0.16
CA SER A 364 19.57 -7.83 -1.01
C SER A 364 18.91 -9.18 -0.79
N ASN A 365 17.87 -9.44 -1.56
CA ASN A 365 17.22 -10.73 -1.67
C ASN A 365 16.82 -11.01 -3.13
N VAL A 366 16.95 -12.27 -3.52
CA VAL A 366 16.39 -12.80 -4.77
C VAL A 366 15.25 -13.72 -4.41
N ARG A 367 14.07 -13.50 -5.00
CA ARG A 367 12.90 -14.36 -4.90
C ARG A 367 12.56 -14.84 -6.30
N LEU A 368 12.37 -16.14 -6.47
CA LEU A 368 11.80 -16.72 -7.67
C LEU A 368 10.41 -17.24 -7.34
N MET A 369 9.43 -16.82 -8.11
CA MET A 369 8.04 -17.19 -7.90
C MET A 369 7.47 -17.82 -9.17
N TYR A 370 6.83 -18.98 -9.02
CA TYR A 370 5.95 -19.57 -10.03
C TYR A 370 4.51 -19.40 -9.55
N SER A 371 3.62 -18.95 -10.44
CA SER A 371 2.20 -18.75 -10.14
C SER A 371 1.33 -19.43 -11.18
N PHE A 372 0.29 -20.09 -10.70
CA PHE A 372 -0.75 -20.73 -11.51
C PHE A 372 -2.11 -20.15 -11.11
N PHE A 373 -2.85 -19.61 -12.07
CA PHE A 373 -4.19 -19.09 -11.86
C PHE A 373 -5.18 -19.81 -12.78
N TYR A 374 -6.31 -20.17 -12.23
CA TYR A 374 -7.46 -20.67 -12.96
C TYR A 374 -8.66 -19.74 -12.71
N PHE A 375 -9.27 -19.26 -13.78
CA PHE A 375 -10.44 -18.38 -13.73
C PHE A 375 -11.65 -19.19 -14.19
N PHE A 376 -12.61 -19.43 -13.31
CA PHE A 376 -13.82 -20.23 -13.59
C PHE A 376 -15.10 -19.36 -13.64
#